data_99c4d6316973039963b2b47987d928c5
#
_entry.id   99c4d6316973039963b2b47987d928c5
#
_cell.length_a   1.000
_cell.length_b   1.000
_cell.length_c   1.000
_cell.angle_alpha   90.00
_cell.angle_beta   90.00
_cell.angle_gamma   90.00
#
_symmetry.space_group_name_H-M   'P 1'
#
loop_
_entity.id
_entity.type
_entity.pdbx_description
1 polymer ?
#
loop_
_entity_poly.entity_id
_entity_poly.type
_entity_poly.pdbx_seq_one_letter_code
_entity_poly.pdbx_strand_id
1 'polypeptide(L)'
;MRTVYLPVYTLRPFERGIQETLGKYSGFVMPGLGFQMPFASVVRIRDVREHTMDIQPQSVITKDNVEITVDGIMWVRPAAEEEAIKRTFYNIDDWKRAIIQLAMTNLRQEFGDLTLDESLVARETIATNLQRILNASAVEWGLTVSKVEIRLIDPPEDIKRAMHKQKTAEQERRSMRLLATGEFEAAEQQKLAIIQRAEGEREAVILVAQAKAEAIRLVNEAAERYFVGNAQSLKQLEMVENALRDNAKIVITEHGISPTLLLGSLPMTLAAETNGHKSSQPA
;
A
#
# COMPACT_ATOMS: atom_id res chain seq x y z
N MET A 1 23.47 -23.00 -34.53
CA MET A 1 24.14 -24.29 -34.74
C MET A 1 25.37 -24.07 -35.57
N ARG A 2 26.50 -24.61 -35.16
CA ARG A 2 27.77 -24.53 -35.89
C ARG A 2 28.27 -25.94 -36.15
N THR A 3 28.65 -26.23 -37.37
CA THR A 3 29.17 -27.54 -37.79
C THR A 3 30.62 -27.40 -38.22
N VAL A 4 31.49 -28.28 -37.74
CA VAL A 4 32.94 -28.24 -38.04
C VAL A 4 33.35 -29.54 -38.73
N TYR A 5 34.00 -29.40 -39.88
CA TYR A 5 34.50 -30.49 -40.71
C TYR A 5 36.02 -30.60 -40.68
N LEU A 6 36.70 -29.64 -40.01
CA LEU A 6 38.17 -29.59 -39.95
C LEU A 6 38.70 -30.66 -38.97
N PRO A 7 39.93 -31.21 -39.24
CA PRO A 7 40.52 -32.26 -38.38
C PRO A 7 40.80 -31.78 -36.95
N VAL A 8 40.87 -30.47 -36.75
CA VAL A 8 41.05 -29.84 -35.44
C VAL A 8 39.90 -28.90 -35.19
N TYR A 9 39.34 -28.97 -33.99
CA TYR A 9 38.28 -28.08 -33.57
C TYR A 9 38.53 -27.50 -32.17
N THR A 10 38.00 -26.33 -31.94
CA THR A 10 38.02 -25.70 -30.61
C THR A 10 36.59 -25.33 -30.21
N LEU A 11 36.19 -25.73 -28.98
CA LEU A 11 34.92 -25.35 -28.35
C LEU A 11 35.17 -24.36 -27.23
N ARG A 12 34.34 -23.31 -27.20
CA ARG A 12 34.36 -22.33 -26.14
C ARG A 12 33.72 -22.88 -24.85
N PRO A 13 33.98 -22.30 -23.68
CA PRO A 13 33.43 -22.78 -22.41
C PRO A 13 31.90 -22.93 -22.36
N PHE A 14 31.18 -22.11 -23.12
CA PHE A 14 29.75 -22.13 -23.25
C PHE A 14 29.18 -22.94 -24.40
N GLU A 15 30.07 -23.68 -25.13
CA GLU A 15 29.67 -24.55 -26.22
C GLU A 15 29.80 -26.02 -25.79
N ARG A 16 28.84 -26.83 -26.24
CA ARG A 16 28.84 -28.29 -26.11
C ARG A 16 28.59 -28.87 -27.50
N GLY A 17 29.17 -30.01 -27.77
CA GLY A 17 29.01 -30.63 -29.07
C GLY A 17 28.81 -32.12 -29.01
N ILE A 18 28.38 -32.66 -30.13
CA ILE A 18 28.35 -34.08 -30.42
C ILE A 18 29.26 -34.35 -31.61
N GLN A 19 30.00 -35.45 -31.56
CA GLN A 19 30.78 -35.96 -32.66
C GLN A 19 30.01 -37.10 -33.31
N GLU A 20 29.83 -36.99 -34.61
CA GLU A 20 29.27 -38.03 -35.46
C GLU A 20 30.36 -38.56 -36.39
N THR A 21 30.47 -39.89 -36.50
CA THR A 21 31.40 -40.55 -37.40
C THR A 21 30.57 -41.43 -38.34
N LEU A 22 30.70 -41.16 -39.65
CA LEU A 22 29.92 -41.85 -40.68
C LEU A 22 28.40 -41.88 -40.40
N GLY A 23 27.87 -40.74 -39.87
CA GLY A 23 26.46 -40.60 -39.54
C GLY A 23 26.03 -41.28 -38.25
N LYS A 24 26.92 -41.86 -37.46
CA LYS A 24 26.64 -42.45 -36.14
C LYS A 24 27.18 -41.56 -35.05
N TYR A 25 26.43 -41.43 -33.95
CA TYR A 25 26.91 -40.81 -32.73
C TYR A 25 28.19 -41.51 -32.26
N SER A 26 29.27 -40.77 -32.08
CA SER A 26 30.56 -41.29 -31.63
C SER A 26 30.92 -40.83 -30.23
N GLY A 27 30.47 -39.64 -29.83
CA GLY A 27 30.77 -39.15 -28.47
C GLY A 27 30.34 -37.72 -28.24
N PHE A 28 30.36 -37.34 -26.94
CA PHE A 28 30.09 -35.99 -26.46
C PHE A 28 31.41 -35.19 -26.44
N VAL A 29 31.32 -33.93 -26.87
CA VAL A 29 32.49 -33.05 -26.99
C VAL A 29 32.38 -31.93 -25.97
N MET A 30 33.37 -31.89 -25.07
CA MET A 30 33.53 -30.85 -24.07
C MET A 30 34.32 -29.64 -24.62
N PRO A 31 34.24 -28.47 -23.92
CA PRO A 31 35.05 -27.32 -24.26
C PRO A 31 36.54 -27.63 -24.25
N GLY A 32 37.25 -27.03 -25.20
CA GLY A 32 38.69 -27.19 -25.35
C GLY A 32 39.09 -27.49 -26.78
N LEU A 33 40.32 -27.94 -26.93
CA LEU A 33 40.87 -28.37 -28.21
C LEU A 33 40.60 -29.86 -28.41
N GLY A 34 40.07 -30.24 -29.55
CA GLY A 34 39.84 -31.61 -29.91
C GLY A 34 40.27 -31.95 -31.35
N PHE A 35 40.37 -33.24 -31.63
CA PHE A 35 40.73 -33.77 -32.92
C PHE A 35 39.62 -34.67 -33.44
N GLN A 36 39.39 -34.65 -34.74
CA GLN A 36 38.44 -35.52 -35.41
C GLN A 36 39.05 -36.07 -36.71
N MET A 37 38.54 -37.23 -37.17
CA MET A 37 38.94 -37.78 -38.45
C MET A 37 38.45 -36.92 -39.59
N PRO A 38 39.35 -36.39 -40.44
CA PRO A 38 38.93 -35.64 -41.60
C PRO A 38 38.09 -36.52 -42.52
N PHE A 39 37.05 -35.92 -43.15
CA PHE A 39 36.09 -36.55 -44.09
C PHE A 39 35.15 -37.62 -43.49
N ALA A 40 35.48 -38.25 -42.35
CA ALA A 40 34.67 -39.29 -41.75
C ALA A 40 33.89 -38.83 -40.53
N SER A 41 34.34 -37.77 -39.84
CA SER A 41 33.73 -37.27 -38.63
C SER A 41 33.26 -35.81 -38.76
N VAL A 42 32.20 -35.48 -38.12
CA VAL A 42 31.61 -34.13 -38.08
C VAL A 42 31.32 -33.79 -36.63
N VAL A 43 31.70 -32.60 -36.17
CA VAL A 43 31.32 -32.07 -34.87
C VAL A 43 30.25 -31.02 -35.02
N ARG A 44 29.09 -31.28 -34.39
CA ARG A 44 28.00 -30.31 -34.30
C ARG A 44 28.04 -29.64 -32.95
N ILE A 45 28.00 -28.31 -32.94
CA ILE A 45 28.21 -27.47 -31.78
C ILE A 45 26.93 -26.72 -31.47
N ARG A 46 26.56 -26.67 -30.17
CA ARG A 46 25.43 -25.92 -29.65
C ARG A 46 25.88 -25.02 -28.50
N ASP A 47 25.36 -23.81 -28.49
CA ASP A 47 25.50 -22.85 -27.38
C ASP A 47 24.56 -23.26 -26.24
N VAL A 48 25.07 -23.39 -25.00
CA VAL A 48 24.32 -23.77 -23.80
C VAL A 48 23.99 -22.58 -22.91
N ARG A 49 24.31 -21.39 -23.38
CA ARG A 49 23.87 -20.15 -22.66
C ARG A 49 22.37 -20.00 -22.72
N GLU A 50 21.88 -19.18 -21.83
CA GLU A 50 20.47 -18.79 -21.80
C GLU A 50 20.14 -17.91 -23.01
N HIS A 51 19.09 -18.27 -23.72
CA HIS A 51 18.55 -17.53 -24.84
C HIS A 51 17.23 -16.92 -24.44
N THR A 52 17.11 -15.62 -24.64
CA THR A 52 15.86 -14.90 -24.50
C THR A 52 15.05 -15.04 -25.79
N MET A 53 13.79 -15.41 -25.65
CA MET A 53 12.88 -15.59 -26.78
C MET A 53 11.58 -14.84 -26.55
N ASP A 54 11.18 -14.04 -27.53
CA ASP A 54 9.91 -13.34 -27.51
C ASP A 54 8.78 -14.30 -27.98
N ILE A 55 7.72 -14.35 -27.19
CA ILE A 55 6.46 -14.95 -27.58
C ILE A 55 5.69 -13.86 -28.32
N GLN A 56 5.43 -14.08 -29.60
CA GLN A 56 4.76 -13.07 -30.43
C GLN A 56 3.37 -12.72 -29.89
N PRO A 57 2.97 -11.45 -30.00
CA PRO A 57 1.63 -11.03 -29.64
C PRO A 57 0.57 -11.88 -30.36
N GLN A 58 -0.39 -12.40 -29.61
CA GLN A 58 -1.47 -13.20 -30.17
C GLN A 58 -2.81 -12.83 -29.52
N SER A 59 -3.87 -12.93 -30.29
CA SER A 59 -5.22 -12.79 -29.80
C SER A 59 -5.66 -14.09 -29.12
N VAL A 60 -6.25 -13.95 -27.93
CA VAL A 60 -6.78 -15.04 -27.12
C VAL A 60 -8.15 -14.62 -26.58
N ILE A 61 -9.08 -15.57 -26.51
CA ILE A 61 -10.42 -15.35 -25.94
C ILE A 61 -10.41 -15.90 -24.51
N THR A 62 -10.73 -15.05 -23.55
CA THR A 62 -10.87 -15.42 -22.14
C THR A 62 -12.17 -16.18 -21.87
N LYS A 63 -12.30 -16.76 -20.67
CA LYS A 63 -13.49 -17.50 -20.24
C LYS A 63 -14.78 -16.66 -20.27
N ASP A 64 -14.68 -15.37 -20.03
CA ASP A 64 -15.78 -14.39 -20.11
C ASP A 64 -16.01 -13.83 -21.52
N ASN A 65 -15.47 -14.52 -22.54
CA ASN A 65 -15.63 -14.23 -23.97
C ASN A 65 -15.09 -12.84 -24.38
N VAL A 66 -14.06 -12.36 -23.73
CA VAL A 66 -13.34 -11.15 -24.11
C VAL A 66 -12.10 -11.51 -24.92
N GLU A 67 -11.95 -10.89 -26.09
CA GLU A 67 -10.74 -11.02 -26.90
C GLU A 67 -9.66 -10.11 -26.35
N ILE A 68 -8.51 -10.68 -25.99
CA ILE A 68 -7.35 -9.94 -25.49
C ILE A 68 -6.12 -10.24 -26.32
N THR A 69 -5.23 -9.26 -26.47
CA THR A 69 -3.90 -9.47 -27.04
C THR A 69 -2.91 -9.70 -25.93
N VAL A 70 -2.19 -10.83 -26.01
CA VAL A 70 -1.21 -11.23 -25.01
C VAL A 70 0.12 -11.46 -25.66
N ASP A 71 1.20 -10.95 -25.04
CA ASP A 71 2.57 -11.28 -25.40
C ASP A 71 3.39 -11.62 -24.15
N GLY A 72 4.55 -12.24 -24.38
CA GLY A 72 5.44 -12.62 -23.31
C GLY A 72 6.88 -12.82 -23.77
N ILE A 73 7.71 -13.12 -22.81
CA ILE A 73 9.12 -13.39 -23.00
C ILE A 73 9.52 -14.62 -22.18
N MET A 74 10.38 -15.45 -22.70
CA MET A 74 10.88 -16.63 -22.00
C MET A 74 12.39 -16.76 -22.13
N TRP A 75 12.98 -17.33 -21.10
CA TRP A 75 14.40 -17.67 -21.04
C TRP A 75 14.58 -19.17 -21.08
N VAL A 76 15.28 -19.62 -22.10
CA VAL A 76 15.48 -21.04 -22.37
C VAL A 76 16.95 -21.31 -22.63
N ARG A 77 17.43 -22.39 -22.06
CA ARG A 77 18.80 -22.85 -22.31
C ARG A 77 18.82 -24.36 -22.62
N PRO A 78 19.68 -24.83 -23.51
CA PRO A 78 20.00 -26.24 -23.62
C PRO A 78 20.70 -26.69 -22.32
N ALA A 79 20.30 -27.81 -21.77
CA ALA A 79 21.02 -28.40 -20.63
C ALA A 79 22.41 -28.90 -21.09
N ALA A 80 23.40 -28.68 -20.23
CA ALA A 80 24.81 -28.95 -20.59
C ALA A 80 25.22 -30.43 -20.54
N GLU A 81 24.30 -31.31 -20.09
CA GLU A 81 24.50 -32.75 -19.95
C GLU A 81 24.53 -33.43 -21.32
N GLU A 82 25.29 -34.52 -21.41
CA GLU A 82 25.46 -35.28 -22.65
C GLU A 82 24.12 -35.73 -23.27
N GLU A 83 23.28 -36.37 -22.46
CA GLU A 83 21.98 -36.85 -22.92
C GLU A 83 21.04 -35.71 -23.37
N ALA A 84 21.06 -34.59 -22.66
CA ALA A 84 20.28 -33.42 -23.02
C ALA A 84 20.73 -32.80 -24.34
N ILE A 85 22.04 -32.63 -24.52
CA ILE A 85 22.62 -32.11 -25.76
C ILE A 85 22.28 -33.05 -26.92
N LYS A 86 22.40 -34.37 -26.72
CA LYS A 86 22.03 -35.37 -27.73
C LYS A 86 20.57 -35.24 -28.14
N ARG A 87 19.64 -35.13 -27.16
CA ARG A 87 18.20 -34.89 -27.43
C ARG A 87 17.99 -33.59 -28.21
N THR A 88 18.73 -32.52 -27.92
CA THR A 88 18.60 -31.24 -28.61
C THR A 88 19.02 -31.36 -30.11
N PHE A 89 19.86 -32.30 -30.48
CA PHE A 89 20.27 -32.50 -31.86
C PHE A 89 19.39 -33.51 -32.62
N TYR A 90 18.90 -34.55 -31.93
CA TYR A 90 18.25 -35.67 -32.60
C TYR A 90 16.70 -35.67 -32.44
N ASN A 91 16.19 -35.11 -31.35
CA ASN A 91 14.75 -35.15 -31.12
C ASN A 91 14.02 -33.99 -31.78
N ILE A 92 14.76 -32.90 -32.11
CA ILE A 92 14.13 -31.69 -32.68
C ILE A 92 15.06 -30.98 -33.62
N ASP A 93 14.58 -30.55 -34.75
CA ASP A 93 15.36 -29.82 -35.76
C ASP A 93 15.58 -28.36 -35.33
N ASP A 94 14.50 -27.58 -35.18
CA ASP A 94 14.54 -26.19 -34.72
C ASP A 94 13.82 -26.03 -33.38
N TRP A 95 14.59 -26.27 -32.32
CA TRP A 95 14.08 -26.14 -30.96
C TRP A 95 13.59 -24.73 -30.61
N LYS A 96 14.18 -23.68 -31.21
CA LYS A 96 13.78 -22.30 -30.95
C LYS A 96 12.33 -22.06 -31.43
N ARG A 97 12.09 -22.47 -32.65
CA ARG A 97 10.76 -22.35 -33.24
C ARG A 97 9.74 -23.23 -32.53
N ALA A 98 10.10 -24.44 -32.19
CA ALA A 98 9.20 -25.39 -31.52
C ALA A 98 8.78 -24.92 -30.12
N ILE A 99 9.73 -24.44 -29.32
CA ILE A 99 9.42 -23.95 -27.96
C ILE A 99 8.55 -22.69 -27.99
N ILE A 100 8.74 -21.80 -28.97
CA ILE A 100 7.87 -20.63 -29.18
C ILE A 100 6.44 -21.07 -29.52
N GLN A 101 6.28 -22.01 -30.44
CA GLN A 101 4.96 -22.51 -30.83
C GLN A 101 4.26 -23.23 -29.67
N LEU A 102 5.01 -24.00 -28.91
CA LEU A 102 4.51 -24.64 -27.69
C LEU A 102 4.06 -23.60 -26.65
N ALA A 103 4.86 -22.55 -26.45
CA ALA A 103 4.54 -21.46 -25.54
C ALA A 103 3.28 -20.72 -25.99
N MET A 104 3.12 -20.41 -27.27
CA MET A 104 1.93 -19.77 -27.83
C MET A 104 0.66 -20.60 -27.61
N THR A 105 0.75 -21.93 -27.78
CA THR A 105 -0.39 -22.83 -27.60
C THR A 105 -0.81 -22.94 -26.14
N ASN A 106 0.14 -23.13 -25.23
CA ASN A 106 -0.15 -23.24 -23.80
C ASN A 106 -0.61 -21.89 -23.21
N LEU A 107 -0.03 -20.78 -23.70
CA LEU A 107 -0.47 -19.45 -23.29
C LEU A 107 -1.94 -19.22 -23.66
N ARG A 108 -2.37 -19.62 -24.86
CA ARG A 108 -3.77 -19.53 -25.27
C ARG A 108 -4.67 -20.38 -24.37
N GLN A 109 -4.25 -21.54 -23.96
CA GLN A 109 -5.00 -22.42 -23.07
C GLN A 109 -5.13 -21.82 -21.68
N GLU A 110 -4.04 -21.36 -21.08
CA GLU A 110 -4.03 -20.75 -19.73
C GLU A 110 -4.95 -19.53 -19.65
N PHE A 111 -4.92 -18.64 -20.66
CA PHE A 111 -5.80 -17.48 -20.70
C PHE A 111 -7.27 -17.84 -21.03
N GLY A 112 -7.51 -18.91 -21.78
CA GLY A 112 -8.86 -19.38 -22.08
C GLY A 112 -9.62 -19.91 -20.85
N ASP A 113 -8.92 -20.37 -19.85
CA ASP A 113 -9.49 -20.91 -18.61
C ASP A 113 -9.77 -19.82 -17.55
N LEU A 114 -9.29 -18.59 -17.75
CA LEU A 114 -9.38 -17.46 -16.83
C LEU A 114 -10.31 -16.36 -17.35
N THR A 115 -10.93 -15.63 -16.44
CA THR A 115 -11.61 -14.37 -16.76
C THR A 115 -10.61 -13.24 -16.99
N LEU A 116 -11.04 -12.15 -17.60
CA LEU A 116 -10.19 -10.99 -17.86
C LEU A 116 -9.62 -10.42 -16.54
N ASP A 117 -10.46 -10.25 -15.52
CA ASP A 117 -10.04 -9.70 -14.22
C ASP A 117 -9.01 -10.61 -13.52
N GLU A 118 -9.24 -11.94 -13.55
CA GLU A 118 -8.28 -12.91 -13.03
C GLU A 118 -6.95 -12.86 -13.79
N SER A 119 -6.99 -12.75 -15.12
CA SER A 119 -5.82 -12.66 -15.97
C SER A 119 -4.93 -11.44 -15.67
N LEU A 120 -5.56 -10.31 -15.36
CA LEU A 120 -4.85 -9.07 -15.02
C LEU A 120 -4.18 -9.13 -13.64
N VAL A 121 -4.77 -9.84 -12.69
CA VAL A 121 -4.26 -9.96 -11.31
C VAL A 121 -3.27 -11.11 -11.18
N ALA A 122 -3.52 -12.24 -11.85
CA ALA A 122 -2.78 -13.49 -11.68
C ALA A 122 -1.57 -13.66 -12.62
N ARG A 123 -1.02 -12.59 -13.20
CA ARG A 123 0.09 -12.64 -14.17
C ARG A 123 1.25 -13.54 -13.74
N GLU A 124 1.66 -13.41 -12.48
CA GLU A 124 2.79 -14.17 -11.93
C GLU A 124 2.45 -15.66 -11.78
N THR A 125 1.22 -15.97 -11.39
CA THR A 125 0.74 -17.35 -11.29
C THR A 125 0.66 -18.01 -12.67
N ILE A 126 0.15 -17.30 -13.67
CA ILE A 126 0.09 -17.76 -15.08
C ILE A 126 1.50 -18.02 -15.60
N ALA A 127 2.44 -17.09 -15.38
CA ALA A 127 3.83 -17.22 -15.79
C ALA A 127 4.50 -18.47 -15.16
N THR A 128 4.25 -18.71 -13.88
CA THR A 128 4.77 -19.88 -13.16
C THR A 128 4.16 -21.19 -13.68
N ASN A 129 2.85 -21.24 -13.90
CA ASN A 129 2.19 -22.39 -14.48
C ASN A 129 2.70 -22.69 -15.89
N LEU A 130 2.80 -21.66 -16.70
CA LEU A 130 3.32 -21.77 -18.06
C LEU A 130 4.77 -22.27 -18.08
N GLN A 131 5.63 -21.73 -17.20
CA GLN A 131 6.99 -22.23 -17.03
C GLN A 131 7.01 -23.71 -16.69
N ARG A 132 6.19 -24.17 -15.76
CA ARG A 132 6.12 -25.57 -15.35
C ARG A 132 5.71 -26.49 -16.51
N ILE A 133 4.67 -26.11 -17.24
CA ILE A 133 4.15 -26.88 -18.39
C ILE A 133 5.19 -26.93 -19.51
N LEU A 134 5.75 -25.77 -19.86
CA LEU A 134 6.77 -25.66 -20.89
C LEU A 134 8.03 -26.44 -20.53
N ASN A 135 8.46 -26.38 -19.29
CA ASN A 135 9.66 -27.11 -18.84
C ASN A 135 9.46 -28.63 -18.90
N ALA A 136 8.27 -29.15 -18.57
CA ALA A 136 7.97 -30.57 -18.69
C ALA A 136 8.13 -31.07 -20.13
N SER A 137 7.65 -30.34 -21.12
CA SER A 137 7.83 -30.70 -22.55
C SER A 137 9.24 -30.41 -23.06
N ALA A 138 9.87 -29.35 -22.60
CA ALA A 138 11.21 -28.93 -23.02
C ALA A 138 12.31 -29.94 -22.63
N VAL A 139 12.15 -30.64 -21.51
CA VAL A 139 13.08 -31.68 -21.05
C VAL A 139 13.21 -32.81 -22.05
N GLU A 140 12.15 -33.16 -22.78
CA GLU A 140 12.19 -34.18 -23.84
C GLU A 140 13.10 -33.78 -25.00
N TRP A 141 13.28 -32.48 -25.20
CA TRP A 141 14.18 -31.92 -26.23
C TRP A 141 15.55 -31.55 -25.65
N GLY A 142 15.81 -31.83 -24.37
CA GLY A 142 17.05 -31.48 -23.69
C GLY A 142 17.19 -30.00 -23.37
N LEU A 143 16.06 -29.29 -23.25
CA LEU A 143 16.01 -27.86 -22.92
C LEU A 143 15.52 -27.66 -21.48
N THR A 144 15.91 -26.55 -20.90
CA THR A 144 15.40 -26.07 -19.61
C THR A 144 14.82 -24.68 -19.78
N VAL A 145 13.57 -24.50 -19.39
CA VAL A 145 12.92 -23.19 -19.34
C VAL A 145 13.18 -22.57 -17.97
N SER A 146 14.06 -21.58 -17.92
CA SER A 146 14.45 -20.94 -16.65
C SER A 146 13.36 -20.05 -16.10
N LYS A 147 12.75 -19.24 -16.98
CA LYS A 147 11.73 -18.27 -16.61
C LYS A 147 10.78 -17.97 -17.76
N VAL A 148 9.56 -17.63 -17.44
CA VAL A 148 8.57 -17.07 -18.38
C VAL A 148 8.01 -15.81 -17.73
N GLU A 149 7.82 -14.76 -18.51
CA GLU A 149 7.15 -13.53 -18.09
C GLU A 149 6.12 -13.09 -19.11
N ILE A 150 4.98 -12.64 -18.63
CA ILE A 150 3.93 -12.03 -19.44
C ILE A 150 4.20 -10.53 -19.47
N ARG A 151 4.47 -10.00 -20.65
CA ARG A 151 4.83 -8.60 -20.85
C ARG A 151 3.61 -7.70 -20.96
N LEU A 152 2.66 -8.10 -21.79
CA LEU A 152 1.48 -7.31 -22.09
C LEU A 152 0.21 -8.20 -22.06
N ILE A 153 -0.85 -7.66 -21.47
CA ILE A 153 -2.22 -8.15 -21.59
C ILE A 153 -3.04 -6.94 -21.98
N ASP A 154 -3.50 -6.91 -23.21
CA ASP A 154 -4.16 -5.76 -23.80
C ASP A 154 -5.60 -6.08 -24.21
N PRO A 155 -6.61 -5.73 -23.41
CA PRO A 155 -8.01 -5.85 -23.77
C PRO A 155 -8.44 -4.77 -24.77
N PRO A 156 -9.56 -4.93 -25.49
CA PRO A 156 -10.12 -3.93 -26.40
C PRO A 156 -10.42 -2.61 -25.69
N GLU A 157 -10.32 -1.51 -26.43
CA GLU A 157 -10.48 -0.15 -25.89
C GLU A 157 -11.85 0.08 -25.22
N ASP A 158 -12.91 -0.55 -25.71
CA ASP A 158 -14.24 -0.42 -25.12
C ASP A 158 -14.30 -1.03 -23.71
N ILE A 159 -13.66 -2.18 -23.54
CA ILE A 159 -13.54 -2.87 -22.26
C ILE A 159 -12.66 -2.05 -21.30
N LYS A 160 -11.51 -1.53 -21.78
CA LYS A 160 -10.66 -0.66 -20.97
C LYS A 160 -11.44 0.55 -20.44
N ARG A 161 -12.20 1.22 -21.29
CA ARG A 161 -13.03 2.36 -20.89
C ARG A 161 -14.09 1.99 -19.87
N ALA A 162 -14.74 0.85 -20.03
CA ALA A 162 -15.71 0.34 -19.06
C ALA A 162 -15.07 0.03 -17.71
N MET A 163 -13.93 -0.67 -17.70
CA MET A 163 -13.16 -0.97 -16.50
C MET A 163 -12.67 0.29 -15.78
N HIS A 164 -12.20 1.29 -16.53
CA HIS A 164 -11.80 2.58 -15.95
C HIS A 164 -12.96 3.28 -15.24
N LYS A 165 -14.13 3.34 -15.89
CA LYS A 165 -15.33 3.92 -15.27
C LYS A 165 -15.76 3.17 -14.00
N GLN A 166 -15.77 1.85 -14.04
CA GLN A 166 -16.10 1.00 -12.90
C GLN A 166 -15.11 1.24 -11.75
N LYS A 167 -13.80 1.22 -12.04
CA LYS A 167 -12.75 1.41 -11.05
C LYS A 167 -12.80 2.81 -10.43
N THR A 168 -13.06 3.85 -11.22
CA THR A 168 -13.23 5.22 -10.73
C THR A 168 -14.43 5.30 -9.79
N ALA A 169 -15.58 4.77 -10.19
CA ALA A 169 -16.78 4.77 -9.34
C ALA A 169 -16.59 3.96 -8.04
N GLU A 170 -15.86 2.86 -8.09
CA GLU A 170 -15.52 2.08 -6.90
C GLU A 170 -14.57 2.84 -5.96
N GLN A 171 -13.57 3.51 -6.53
CA GLN A 171 -12.64 4.35 -5.75
C GLN A 171 -13.35 5.54 -5.11
N GLU A 172 -14.24 6.21 -5.83
CA GLU A 172 -15.07 7.29 -5.29
C GLU A 172 -15.96 6.80 -4.15
N ARG A 173 -16.64 5.68 -4.33
CA ARG A 173 -17.45 5.07 -3.27
C ARG A 173 -16.61 4.69 -2.06
N ARG A 174 -15.41 4.14 -2.27
CA ARG A 174 -14.49 3.78 -1.19
C ARG A 174 -13.96 5.01 -0.47
N SER A 175 -13.62 6.08 -1.22
CA SER A 175 -13.19 7.36 -0.67
C SER A 175 -14.29 8.00 0.18
N MET A 176 -15.53 8.06 -0.32
CA MET A 176 -16.68 8.57 0.45
C MET A 176 -16.91 7.79 1.75
N ARG A 177 -16.78 6.47 1.70
CA ARG A 177 -16.89 5.62 2.88
C ARG A 177 -15.81 5.93 3.92
N LEU A 178 -14.56 6.03 3.48
CA LEU A 178 -13.42 6.34 4.36
C LEU A 178 -13.56 7.73 4.99
N LEU A 179 -14.00 8.72 4.21
CA LEU A 179 -14.26 10.07 4.71
C LEU A 179 -15.37 10.05 5.77
N ALA A 180 -16.52 9.41 5.48
CA ALA A 180 -17.62 9.32 6.44
C ALA A 180 -17.21 8.56 7.72
N THR A 181 -16.42 7.51 7.61
CA THR A 181 -15.89 6.79 8.77
C THR A 181 -14.93 7.67 9.58
N GLY A 182 -14.04 8.38 8.89
CA GLY A 182 -13.11 9.31 9.55
C GLY A 182 -13.81 10.48 10.25
N GLU A 183 -14.87 11.04 9.65
CA GLU A 183 -15.70 12.08 10.27
C GLU A 183 -16.41 11.55 11.50
N PHE A 184 -16.95 10.34 11.44
CA PHE A 184 -17.61 9.69 12.59
C PHE A 184 -16.63 9.45 13.74
N GLU A 185 -15.46 8.88 13.45
CA GLU A 185 -14.41 8.64 14.44
C GLU A 185 -13.90 9.97 15.04
N ALA A 186 -13.72 10.99 14.22
CA ALA A 186 -13.32 12.31 14.69
C ALA A 186 -14.37 12.95 15.60
N ALA A 187 -15.66 12.84 15.26
CA ALA A 187 -16.76 13.32 16.10
C ALA A 187 -16.84 12.56 17.44
N GLU A 188 -16.61 11.26 17.44
CA GLU A 188 -16.57 10.44 18.66
C GLU A 188 -15.39 10.84 19.55
N GLN A 189 -14.20 11.04 18.99
CA GLN A 189 -13.02 11.52 19.73
C GLN A 189 -13.23 12.92 20.28
N GLN A 190 -13.86 13.83 19.52
CA GLN A 190 -14.21 15.15 20.00
C GLN A 190 -15.20 15.10 21.17
N LYS A 191 -16.22 14.24 21.09
CA LYS A 191 -17.17 14.02 22.17
C LYS A 191 -16.45 13.54 23.45
N LEU A 192 -15.58 12.54 23.32
CA LEU A 192 -14.81 12.02 24.45
C LEU A 192 -13.89 13.11 25.06
N ALA A 193 -13.23 13.89 24.22
CA ALA A 193 -12.36 14.98 24.66
C ALA A 193 -13.16 16.07 25.41
N ILE A 194 -14.37 16.40 24.96
CA ILE A 194 -15.24 17.37 25.64
C ILE A 194 -15.69 16.82 27.02
N ILE A 195 -16.08 15.56 27.07
CA ILE A 195 -16.48 14.90 28.34
C ILE A 195 -15.32 14.91 29.33
N GLN A 196 -14.14 14.46 28.91
CA GLN A 196 -12.95 14.45 29.77
C GLN A 196 -12.55 15.84 30.26
N ARG A 197 -12.67 16.85 29.39
CA ARG A 197 -12.41 18.24 29.77
C ARG A 197 -13.42 18.75 30.80
N ALA A 198 -14.69 18.48 30.60
CA ALA A 198 -15.75 18.86 31.55
C ALA A 198 -15.63 18.12 32.90
N GLU A 199 -15.24 16.86 32.88
CA GLU A 199 -14.95 16.08 34.09
C GLU A 199 -13.74 16.65 34.85
N GLY A 200 -12.64 16.97 34.11
CA GLY A 200 -11.46 17.60 34.71
C GLY A 200 -11.75 18.98 35.29
N GLU A 201 -12.56 19.80 34.62
CA GLU A 201 -12.99 21.10 35.15
C GLU A 201 -13.85 20.95 36.41
N ARG A 202 -14.78 20.00 36.42
CA ARG A 202 -15.59 19.68 37.61
C ARG A 202 -14.70 19.25 38.78
N GLU A 203 -13.77 18.35 38.53
CA GLU A 203 -12.85 17.84 39.56
C GLU A 203 -11.96 18.95 40.12
N ALA A 204 -11.42 19.81 39.22
CA ALA A 204 -10.64 20.98 39.63
C ALA A 204 -11.45 21.96 40.51
N VAL A 205 -12.70 22.24 40.16
CA VAL A 205 -13.58 23.13 40.94
C VAL A 205 -13.86 22.52 42.34
N ILE A 206 -14.12 21.21 42.38
CA ILE A 206 -14.35 20.50 43.67
C ILE A 206 -13.08 20.55 44.54
N LEU A 207 -11.89 20.29 43.96
CA LEU A 207 -10.62 20.30 44.65
C LEU A 207 -10.31 21.69 45.21
N VAL A 208 -10.52 22.74 44.40
CA VAL A 208 -10.34 24.13 44.83
C VAL A 208 -11.31 24.51 45.97
N ALA A 209 -12.57 24.06 45.85
CA ALA A 209 -13.56 24.32 46.89
C ALA A 209 -13.21 23.59 48.21
N GLN A 210 -12.75 22.35 48.12
CA GLN A 210 -12.29 21.58 49.29
C GLN A 210 -11.07 22.23 49.92
N ALA A 211 -10.07 22.64 49.14
CA ALA A 211 -8.87 23.32 49.61
C ALA A 211 -9.20 24.66 50.29
N LYS A 212 -10.15 25.43 49.73
CA LYS A 212 -10.64 26.68 50.39
C LYS A 212 -11.37 26.39 51.69
N ALA A 213 -12.22 25.36 51.74
CA ALA A 213 -12.93 24.99 52.98
C ALA A 213 -11.94 24.54 54.07
N GLU A 214 -10.91 23.78 53.69
CA GLU A 214 -9.88 23.33 54.61
C GLU A 214 -8.98 24.49 55.09
N ALA A 215 -8.63 25.43 54.23
CA ALA A 215 -7.93 26.65 54.60
C ALA A 215 -8.74 27.50 55.57
N ILE A 216 -10.04 27.66 55.35
CA ILE A 216 -10.94 28.38 56.28
C ILE A 216 -11.02 27.65 57.62
N ARG A 217 -11.17 26.31 57.62
CA ARG A 217 -11.18 25.51 58.84
C ARG A 217 -9.88 25.69 59.65
N LEU A 218 -8.71 25.60 59.00
CA LEU A 218 -7.41 25.78 59.64
C LEU A 218 -7.23 27.20 60.19
N VAL A 219 -7.68 28.21 59.47
CA VAL A 219 -7.65 29.61 59.92
C VAL A 219 -8.56 29.79 61.12
N ASN A 220 -9.77 29.24 61.14
CA ASN A 220 -10.68 29.33 62.31
C ASN A 220 -10.14 28.57 63.50
N GLU A 221 -9.56 27.38 63.33
CA GLU A 221 -8.95 26.60 64.41
C GLU A 221 -7.71 27.32 64.96
N ALA A 222 -6.92 27.96 64.15
CA ALA A 222 -5.79 28.81 64.59
C ALA A 222 -6.33 30.07 65.30
N ALA A 223 -7.40 30.66 64.81
CA ALA A 223 -8.04 31.83 65.45
C ALA A 223 -8.56 31.49 66.84
N GLU A 224 -9.24 30.38 67.04
CA GLU A 224 -9.75 29.93 68.34
C GLU A 224 -8.60 29.67 69.37
N ARG A 225 -7.46 29.14 68.87
CA ARG A 225 -6.31 28.81 69.78
C ARG A 225 -5.42 30.00 70.15
N TYR A 226 -5.26 30.98 69.27
CA TYR A 226 -4.26 32.04 69.42
C TYR A 226 -4.83 33.47 69.48
N PHE A 227 -6.12 33.67 69.19
CA PHE A 227 -6.75 34.99 69.15
C PHE A 227 -7.49 35.32 70.45
N VAL A 228 -6.75 35.64 71.51
CA VAL A 228 -7.28 36.17 72.75
C VAL A 228 -6.95 37.65 72.80
N GLY A 229 -7.96 38.53 72.76
CA GLY A 229 -7.77 39.97 72.89
C GLY A 229 -7.74 40.77 71.58
N ASN A 230 -6.84 41.73 71.42
CA ASN A 230 -6.79 42.74 70.35
C ASN A 230 -6.60 42.19 68.86
N ALA A 231 -6.45 40.90 68.70
CA ALA A 231 -6.25 40.31 67.40
C ALA A 231 -7.50 40.32 66.50
N GLN A 232 -8.70 40.38 67.03
CA GLN A 232 -9.95 40.55 66.27
C GLN A 232 -9.95 41.89 65.53
N SER A 233 -9.44 42.95 66.19
CA SER A 233 -9.39 44.28 65.60
C SER A 233 -8.34 44.36 64.47
N LEU A 234 -7.24 43.58 64.56
CA LEU A 234 -6.21 43.52 63.56
C LEU A 234 -6.70 42.81 62.30
N LYS A 235 -7.49 41.73 62.43
CA LYS A 235 -8.07 41.00 61.29
C LYS A 235 -9.20 41.75 60.63
N GLN A 236 -9.94 42.56 61.35
CA GLN A 236 -10.91 43.50 60.78
C GLN A 236 -10.23 44.56 59.92
N LEU A 237 -9.09 45.08 60.39
CA LEU A 237 -8.25 46.01 59.64
C LEU A 237 -7.66 45.38 58.37
N GLU A 238 -7.18 44.16 58.45
CA GLU A 238 -6.65 43.44 57.28
C GLU A 238 -7.76 43.13 56.23
N MET A 239 -8.96 42.77 56.66
CA MET A 239 -10.11 42.58 55.77
C MET A 239 -10.53 43.91 55.11
N VAL A 240 -10.50 45.00 55.84
CA VAL A 240 -10.76 46.34 55.28
C VAL A 240 -9.65 46.78 54.33
N GLU A 241 -8.40 46.49 54.63
CA GLU A 241 -7.25 46.78 53.74
C GLU A 241 -7.35 45.99 52.41
N ASN A 242 -7.66 44.72 52.46
CA ASN A 242 -7.86 43.89 51.25
C ASN A 242 -9.09 44.31 50.45
N ALA A 243 -10.19 44.66 51.11
CA ALA A 243 -11.37 45.18 50.43
C ALA A 243 -11.16 46.55 49.77
N LEU A 244 -10.30 47.37 50.36
CA LEU A 244 -9.90 48.67 49.82
C LEU A 244 -8.87 48.58 48.70
N ARG A 245 -8.07 47.50 48.66
CA ARG A 245 -7.07 47.26 47.65
C ARG A 245 -7.70 46.90 46.27
N ASP A 246 -8.82 46.23 46.31
CA ASP A 246 -9.53 45.83 45.08
C ASP A 246 -10.58 46.87 44.60
N ASN A 247 -10.97 47.85 45.44
CA ASN A 247 -11.94 48.91 45.09
C ASN A 247 -11.37 50.31 45.24
N ALA A 248 -10.89 50.88 44.16
CA ALA A 248 -10.29 52.21 44.13
C ALA A 248 -11.30 53.38 44.20
N LYS A 249 -12.23 53.39 45.12
CA LYS A 249 -13.07 54.61 45.45
C LYS A 249 -13.27 54.74 46.94
N ILE A 250 -12.44 55.54 47.53
CA ILE A 250 -12.60 55.97 48.93
C ILE A 250 -13.44 57.23 48.95
N VAL A 251 -14.60 57.17 49.56
CA VAL A 251 -15.41 58.37 49.92
C VAL A 251 -15.19 58.62 51.42
N ILE A 252 -14.45 59.68 51.74
CA ILE A 252 -14.23 60.15 53.12
C ILE A 252 -15.40 61.06 53.48
N THR A 253 -16.22 60.66 54.43
CA THR A 253 -17.25 61.52 55.07
C THR A 253 -16.85 61.86 56.48
N GLU A 254 -17.11 63.07 56.92
CA GLU A 254 -16.67 63.72 58.18
C GLU A 254 -17.18 63.09 59.49
N HIS A 255 -17.94 62.02 59.41
CA HIS A 255 -18.53 61.34 60.59
C HIS A 255 -18.30 59.82 60.48
N GLY A 256 -17.14 59.35 60.92
CA GLY A 256 -16.87 57.95 61.18
C GLY A 256 -16.97 57.01 59.96
N ILE A 257 -16.05 56.05 59.87
CA ILE A 257 -15.97 55.06 58.76
C ILE A 257 -17.16 54.08 58.88
N SER A 258 -18.19 54.29 58.09
CA SER A 258 -19.24 53.29 57.85
C SER A 258 -19.07 52.72 56.44
N PRO A 259 -18.86 51.41 56.25
CA PRO A 259 -18.77 50.83 54.91
C PRO A 259 -20.20 50.79 54.29
N THR A 260 -20.49 51.80 53.46
CA THR A 260 -21.69 51.75 52.61
C THR A 260 -21.35 51.04 51.31
N LEU A 261 -21.80 49.77 51.18
CA LEU A 261 -21.76 49.07 49.90
C LEU A 261 -22.68 49.75 48.91
N LEU A 262 -22.11 50.58 48.00
CA LEU A 262 -22.83 51.00 46.81
C LEU A 262 -22.80 49.86 45.80
N LEU A 263 -23.86 49.05 45.77
CA LEU A 263 -24.22 48.23 44.63
C LEU A 263 -24.55 49.14 43.45
N GLY A 264 -23.60 49.24 42.50
CA GLY A 264 -23.79 50.02 41.29
C GLY A 264 -24.99 49.53 40.50
N SER A 265 -25.97 50.43 40.35
CA SER A 265 -27.16 50.23 39.48
C SER A 265 -26.69 50.13 38.03
N LEU A 266 -26.91 48.97 37.42
CA LEU A 266 -26.88 48.84 35.98
C LEU A 266 -28.05 49.62 35.36
N PRO A 267 -27.82 50.44 34.33
CA PRO A 267 -28.95 51.05 33.61
C PRO A 267 -29.63 49.99 32.73
N MET A 268 -30.82 49.57 33.13
CA MET A 268 -31.73 48.84 32.24
C MET A 268 -32.37 49.85 31.29
N THR A 269 -31.92 49.90 30.06
CA THR A 269 -32.68 50.50 28.96
C THR A 269 -33.62 49.41 28.41
N LEU A 270 -34.89 49.47 28.83
CA LEU A 270 -36.00 48.81 28.18
C LEU A 270 -36.26 49.55 26.86
N ALA A 271 -35.82 48.99 25.74
CA ALA A 271 -36.36 49.34 24.43
C ALA A 271 -37.58 48.47 24.17
N ALA A 272 -38.73 49.06 24.29
CA ALA A 272 -39.98 48.54 23.76
C ALA A 272 -39.97 48.70 22.25
N GLU A 273 -39.92 47.63 21.50
CA GLU A 273 -40.31 47.64 20.09
C GLU A 273 -41.63 46.93 19.88
N THR A 274 -42.53 47.78 19.39
CA THR A 274 -43.91 47.48 19.03
C THR A 274 -43.97 46.60 17.79
N ASN A 275 -44.90 45.67 17.79
CA ASN A 275 -45.45 44.90 16.69
C ASN A 275 -45.61 45.65 15.37
N GLY A 276 -45.17 45.09 14.31
CA GLY A 276 -45.49 45.38 12.94
C GLY A 276 -45.72 44.13 12.11
N HIS A 277 -46.91 43.64 12.19
CA HIS A 277 -47.51 42.61 11.36
C HIS A 277 -47.58 43.11 9.89
N LYS A 278 -46.98 42.43 8.92
CA LYS A 278 -47.48 42.43 7.53
C LYS A 278 -47.20 41.10 6.86
N SER A 279 -48.25 40.41 6.61
CA SER A 279 -48.49 39.35 5.64
C SER A 279 -48.18 39.75 4.23
N SER A 280 -47.56 38.93 3.41
CA SER A 280 -47.96 38.63 2.02
C SER A 280 -47.12 37.45 1.42
N GLN A 281 -47.77 36.35 1.18
CA GLN A 281 -47.59 35.47 0.04
C GLN A 281 -48.26 36.09 -1.18
N PRO A 282 -48.17 35.58 -2.46
CA PRO A 282 -47.29 34.55 -3.06
C PRO A 282 -46.78 34.96 -4.46
N ALA A 283 -45.84 34.22 -4.99
CA ALA A 283 -45.88 33.66 -6.33
C ALA A 283 -44.72 32.69 -6.55
#